data_765c06690b7bde7ee3db492b73584d3e
#
_entry.id   765c06690b7bde7ee3db492b73584d3e
#
_cell.length_a   1.000
_cell.length_b   1.000
_cell.length_c   1.000
_cell.angle_alpha   90.00
_cell.angle_beta   90.00
_cell.angle_gamma   90.00
#
_symmetry.space_group_name_H-M   'P 1'
#
loop_
_entity.id
_entity.type
_entity.pdbx_description
1 polymer ?
#
loop_
_entity_poly.entity_id
_entity_poly.type
_entity_poly.pdbx_seq_one_letter_code
_entity_poly.pdbx_strand_id
1 'polypeptide(L)'
;MDYRELAAKQHGFLLHNQLTKEEYNEAVETGFIITPPLDDEQALMEYVHYTELTMLPEYGGIADENYQEWLIAFPTIPPEERQPTPYFAGRKALDMHGFLIGWSTAPSLVITPPELMPYINEEFGYTYVMDENISPDDWVLVDDIPLENIIPAMRKYYEYANMDDFEGCVDIAFEAYHRGYSWDEIAWAIEPAAGIWYSSKTGKRPTNGKELLELFFEEYTPAPRQIDNKPEE
;
A
#
# COMPACT_ATOMS: atom_id res chain seq x y z
N MET A 1 7.86 1.98 27.79
CA MET A 1 7.00 0.88 27.25
C MET A 1 7.88 -0.33 27.22
N ASP A 2 7.41 -1.49 27.65
CA ASP A 2 8.16 -2.74 27.52
C ASP A 2 8.28 -3.09 26.03
N TYR A 3 9.44 -3.54 25.59
CA TYR A 3 9.67 -3.90 24.18
C TYR A 3 8.73 -5.02 23.69
N ARG A 4 8.23 -5.90 24.58
CA ARG A 4 7.23 -6.92 24.25
C ARG A 4 5.86 -6.31 23.94
N GLU A 5 5.45 -5.32 24.71
CA GLU A 5 4.21 -4.57 24.46
C GLU A 5 4.34 -3.73 23.18
N LEU A 6 5.53 -3.21 22.89
CA LEU A 6 5.79 -2.47 21.67
C LEU A 6 5.72 -3.38 20.44
N ALA A 7 6.37 -4.55 20.49
CA ALA A 7 6.29 -5.54 19.42
C ALA A 7 4.84 -5.98 19.14
N ALA A 8 4.04 -6.22 20.19
CA ALA A 8 2.63 -6.59 20.02
C ALA A 8 1.82 -5.49 19.32
N LYS A 9 2.14 -4.21 19.53
CA LYS A 9 1.51 -3.09 18.83
C LYS A 9 2.02 -2.90 17.40
N GLN A 10 3.16 -3.46 17.08
CA GLN A 10 3.83 -3.37 15.79
C GLN A 10 3.81 -4.70 15.03
N HIS A 11 2.72 -5.47 15.17
CA HIS A 11 2.51 -6.72 14.45
C HIS A 11 3.66 -7.74 14.61
N GLY A 12 4.33 -7.71 15.74
CA GLY A 12 5.45 -8.61 16.05
C GLY A 12 6.82 -8.10 15.60
N PHE A 13 6.92 -6.89 15.05
CA PHE A 13 8.19 -6.30 14.59
C PHE A 13 8.70 -5.21 15.52
N LEU A 14 10.03 -5.00 15.51
CA LEU A 14 10.69 -3.90 16.20
C LEU A 14 11.75 -3.27 15.29
N LEU A 15 11.81 -1.95 15.20
CA LEU A 15 12.95 -1.27 14.57
C LEU A 15 14.22 -1.46 15.42
N HIS A 16 15.38 -1.52 14.76
CA HIS A 16 16.65 -1.75 15.43
C HIS A 16 16.97 -0.72 16.54
N ASN A 17 16.51 0.52 16.36
CA ASN A 17 16.77 1.60 17.32
C ASN A 17 15.76 1.67 18.48
N GLN A 18 14.76 0.81 18.53
CA GLN A 18 13.77 0.76 19.60
C GLN A 18 14.22 -0.05 20.81
N LEU A 19 15.38 -0.73 20.70
CA LEU A 19 15.97 -1.51 21.78
C LEU A 19 17.31 -0.91 22.22
N THR A 20 17.52 -0.84 23.52
CA THR A 20 18.88 -0.69 24.05
C THR A 20 19.68 -1.99 23.81
N LYS A 21 21.00 -1.92 23.92
CA LYS A 21 21.85 -3.09 23.75
C LYS A 21 21.54 -4.20 24.78
N GLU A 22 21.19 -3.79 25.99
CA GLU A 22 20.84 -4.68 27.10
C GLU A 22 19.50 -5.38 26.80
N GLU A 23 18.49 -4.66 26.38
CA GLU A 23 17.18 -5.20 25.98
C GLU A 23 17.30 -6.14 24.78
N TYR A 24 18.10 -5.78 23.76
CA TYR A 24 18.37 -6.64 22.63
C TYR A 24 19.00 -7.97 23.07
N ASN A 25 20.05 -7.94 23.90
CA ASN A 25 20.69 -9.15 24.37
C ASN A 25 19.72 -10.03 25.18
N GLU A 26 18.93 -9.45 26.07
CA GLU A 26 17.90 -10.17 26.83
C GLU A 26 16.86 -10.80 25.89
N ALA A 27 16.37 -10.06 24.90
CA ALA A 27 15.38 -10.54 23.94
C ALA A 27 15.91 -11.69 23.08
N VAL A 28 17.19 -11.68 22.70
CA VAL A 28 17.84 -12.78 21.99
C VAL A 28 18.05 -13.99 22.92
N GLU A 29 18.56 -13.79 24.14
CA GLU A 29 18.80 -14.86 25.11
C GLU A 29 17.52 -15.59 25.52
N THR A 30 16.40 -14.87 25.59
CA THR A 30 15.08 -15.43 25.91
C THR A 30 14.39 -16.06 24.71
N GLY A 31 14.92 -15.89 23.50
CA GLY A 31 14.31 -16.37 22.25
C GLY A 31 13.13 -15.50 21.80
N PHE A 32 12.95 -14.30 22.35
CA PHE A 32 11.90 -13.39 21.92
C PHE A 32 12.21 -12.78 20.55
N ILE A 33 13.47 -12.38 20.29
CA ILE A 33 13.93 -12.04 18.93
C ILE A 33 14.34 -13.35 18.26
N ILE A 34 13.83 -13.57 17.05
CA ILE A 34 14.02 -14.77 16.25
C ILE A 34 14.66 -14.46 14.91
N THR A 35 15.22 -15.47 14.26
CA THR A 35 15.60 -15.40 12.85
C THR A 35 14.46 -15.95 12.01
N PRO A 36 13.93 -15.21 11.04
CA PRO A 36 12.85 -15.69 10.20
C PRO A 36 13.27 -16.93 9.42
N PRO A 37 12.32 -17.85 9.12
CA PRO A 37 12.63 -19.13 8.49
C PRO A 37 12.89 -19.06 6.98
N LEU A 38 12.60 -17.94 6.31
CA LEU A 38 12.64 -17.82 4.86
C LEU A 38 13.82 -16.95 4.40
N ASP A 39 14.49 -17.38 3.33
CA ASP A 39 15.68 -16.70 2.78
C ASP A 39 15.36 -15.29 2.24
N ASP A 40 14.15 -15.07 1.69
CA ASP A 40 13.75 -13.78 1.13
C ASP A 40 13.51 -12.71 2.20
N GLU A 41 13.16 -13.11 3.43
CA GLU A 41 12.95 -12.20 4.55
C GLU A 41 14.26 -11.74 5.21
N GLN A 42 15.39 -12.42 4.92
CA GLN A 42 16.68 -12.05 5.50
C GLN A 42 17.12 -10.62 5.10
N ALA A 43 16.78 -10.17 3.91
CA ALA A 43 17.06 -8.80 3.46
C ALA A 43 16.37 -7.74 4.34
N LEU A 44 15.20 -8.05 4.89
CA LEU A 44 14.44 -7.14 5.75
C LEU A 44 14.96 -7.09 7.18
N MET A 45 15.71 -8.11 7.63
CA MET A 45 16.35 -8.14 8.95
C MET A 45 17.41 -7.03 9.14
N GLU A 46 17.85 -6.40 8.06
CA GLU A 46 18.73 -5.24 8.14
C GLU A 46 18.03 -4.03 8.79
N TYR A 47 16.70 -3.98 8.74
CA TYR A 47 15.90 -2.84 9.17
C TYR A 47 15.08 -3.11 10.43
N VAL A 48 14.57 -4.34 10.59
CA VAL A 48 13.67 -4.72 11.69
C VAL A 48 14.09 -6.03 12.35
N HIS A 49 13.75 -6.16 13.64
CA HIS A 49 13.81 -7.43 14.36
C HIS A 49 12.47 -8.14 14.27
N TYR A 50 12.49 -9.40 13.92
CA TYR A 50 11.37 -10.32 14.02
C TYR A 50 11.29 -10.84 15.45
N THR A 51 10.09 -10.92 16.02
CA THR A 51 9.89 -11.51 17.34
C THR A 51 9.12 -12.82 17.27
N GLU A 52 9.08 -13.57 18.38
CA GLU A 52 8.30 -14.81 18.46
C GLU A 52 6.80 -14.59 18.13
N LEU A 53 6.30 -13.34 18.28
CA LEU A 53 4.92 -13.01 17.96
C LEU A 53 4.61 -13.20 16.47
N THR A 54 5.55 -12.95 15.57
CA THR A 54 5.33 -13.14 14.12
C THR A 54 5.09 -14.61 13.74
N MET A 55 5.38 -15.55 14.66
CA MET A 55 5.13 -16.99 14.47
C MET A 55 3.77 -17.44 15.00
N LEU A 56 3.01 -16.57 15.65
CA LEU A 56 1.68 -16.89 16.17
C LEU A 56 0.65 -16.90 15.02
N PRO A 57 -0.41 -17.73 15.11
CA PRO A 57 -1.44 -17.79 14.05
C PRO A 57 -2.18 -16.49 13.77
N GLU A 58 -2.24 -15.60 14.75
CA GLU A 58 -2.83 -14.25 14.63
C GLU A 58 -1.95 -13.27 13.87
N TYR A 59 -0.67 -13.59 13.65
CA TYR A 59 0.29 -12.80 12.88
C TYR A 59 0.77 -13.60 11.64
N GLY A 60 1.45 -12.96 10.72
CA GLY A 60 2.00 -13.61 9.51
C GLY A 60 1.03 -13.62 8.33
N GLY A 61 0.02 -12.73 8.34
CA GLY A 61 -0.83 -12.47 7.18
C GLY A 61 -0.30 -11.33 6.31
N ILE A 62 -0.98 -11.07 5.20
CA ILE A 62 -0.66 -9.94 4.28
C ILE A 62 -0.65 -8.59 5.02
N ALA A 63 -1.51 -8.40 6.03
CA ALA A 63 -1.52 -7.18 6.85
C ALA A 63 -0.21 -6.97 7.59
N ASP A 64 0.39 -8.04 8.12
CA ASP A 64 1.65 -7.96 8.86
C ASP A 64 2.84 -7.71 7.93
N GLU A 65 2.86 -8.32 6.74
CA GLU A 65 3.85 -8.04 5.70
C GLU A 65 3.77 -6.57 5.28
N ASN A 66 2.57 -6.04 5.06
CA ASN A 66 2.36 -4.64 4.73
C ASN A 66 2.79 -3.70 5.87
N TYR A 67 2.55 -4.08 7.14
CA TYR A 67 2.99 -3.30 8.29
C TYR A 67 4.52 -3.29 8.41
N GLN A 68 5.17 -4.40 8.15
CA GLN A 68 6.63 -4.47 8.06
C GLN A 68 7.17 -3.52 7.00
N GLU A 69 6.58 -3.52 5.79
CA GLU A 69 6.94 -2.56 4.74
C GLU A 69 6.75 -1.10 5.20
N TRP A 70 5.70 -0.83 5.96
CA TRP A 70 5.47 0.49 6.56
C TRP A 70 6.56 0.87 7.56
N LEU A 71 7.03 -0.07 8.39
CA LEU A 71 8.14 0.18 9.31
C LEU A 71 9.42 0.54 8.56
N ILE A 72 9.80 -0.25 7.55
CA ILE A 72 11.05 -0.08 6.81
C ILE A 72 11.06 1.07 5.82
N ALA A 73 9.92 1.66 5.50
CA ALA A 73 9.87 2.91 4.74
C ALA A 73 10.62 4.06 5.46
N PHE A 74 10.66 4.03 6.80
CA PHE A 74 11.39 4.98 7.66
C PHE A 74 12.08 4.22 8.79
N PRO A 75 13.18 3.51 8.52
CA PRO A 75 13.73 2.50 9.43
C PRO A 75 14.33 3.05 10.73
N THR A 76 14.51 4.37 10.82
CA THR A 76 15.09 5.04 11.99
C THR A 76 14.08 5.87 12.77
N ILE A 77 12.85 6.03 12.28
CA ILE A 77 11.81 6.82 12.94
C ILE A 77 10.64 5.91 13.32
N PRO A 78 10.36 5.70 14.60
CA PRO A 78 9.21 4.95 15.06
C PRO A 78 7.88 5.52 14.51
N PRO A 79 6.86 4.68 14.23
CA PRO A 79 5.60 5.16 13.66
C PRO A 79 4.94 6.31 14.42
N GLU A 80 4.98 6.28 15.75
CA GLU A 80 4.41 7.30 16.63
C GLU A 80 5.13 8.67 16.58
N GLU A 81 6.37 8.70 16.07
CA GLU A 81 7.18 9.90 15.91
C GLU A 81 7.09 10.51 14.49
N ARG A 82 6.43 9.83 13.54
CA ARG A 82 6.28 10.27 12.16
C ARG A 82 5.20 11.35 12.05
N GLN A 83 5.60 12.62 12.17
CA GLN A 83 4.68 13.76 12.13
C GLN A 83 5.20 14.88 11.21
N PRO A 84 4.35 15.46 10.33
CA PRO A 84 3.01 14.94 9.93
C PRO A 84 3.07 13.51 9.43
N THR A 85 1.97 12.77 9.55
CA THR A 85 1.94 11.35 9.23
C THR A 85 2.15 11.12 7.73
N PRO A 86 3.24 10.46 7.30
CA PRO A 86 3.38 10.02 5.92
C PRO A 86 2.38 8.90 5.62
N TYR A 87 2.09 8.63 4.35
CA TYR A 87 1.14 7.57 3.98
C TYR A 87 1.47 6.94 2.63
N PHE A 88 1.11 5.67 2.46
CA PHE A 88 1.15 5.03 1.15
C PHE A 88 0.08 5.59 0.23
N ALA A 89 0.42 5.76 -1.05
CA ALA A 89 -0.44 6.40 -2.03
C ALA A 89 -0.48 5.63 -3.36
N GLY A 90 -1.41 6.02 -4.22
CA GLY A 90 -1.55 5.48 -5.57
C GLY A 90 -1.71 3.96 -5.57
N ARG A 91 -0.89 3.26 -6.39
CA ARG A 91 -0.93 1.82 -6.54
C ARG A 91 -0.86 1.06 -5.21
N LYS A 92 0.13 1.40 -4.35
CA LYS A 92 0.33 0.69 -3.08
C LYS A 92 -0.87 0.83 -2.14
N ALA A 93 -1.45 2.03 -2.06
CA ALA A 93 -2.66 2.24 -1.26
C ALA A 93 -3.84 1.44 -1.79
N LEU A 94 -4.06 1.39 -3.10
CA LEU A 94 -5.14 0.61 -3.72
C LEU A 94 -4.98 -0.90 -3.44
N ASP A 95 -3.76 -1.43 -3.58
CA ASP A 95 -3.45 -2.83 -3.29
C ASP A 95 -3.81 -3.16 -1.84
N MET A 96 -3.38 -2.33 -0.88
CA MET A 96 -3.68 -2.50 0.54
C MET A 96 -5.15 -2.26 0.89
N HIS A 97 -5.89 -1.47 0.10
CA HIS A 97 -7.35 -1.38 0.16
C HIS A 97 -8.05 -2.61 -0.45
N GLY A 98 -7.30 -3.60 -0.90
CA GLY A 98 -7.81 -4.86 -1.45
C GLY A 98 -8.33 -4.74 -2.89
N PHE A 99 -7.82 -3.77 -3.67
CA PHE A 99 -8.01 -3.78 -5.11
C PHE A 99 -7.06 -4.79 -5.74
N LEU A 100 -7.59 -5.67 -6.59
CA LEU A 100 -6.76 -6.61 -7.34
C LEU A 100 -6.07 -5.85 -8.48
N ILE A 101 -4.88 -5.36 -8.22
CA ILE A 101 -4.05 -4.70 -9.21
C ILE A 101 -3.16 -5.76 -9.84
N GLY A 102 -3.42 -6.08 -11.10
CA GLY A 102 -2.59 -6.97 -11.89
C GLY A 102 -1.17 -6.40 -12.09
N TRP A 103 -0.46 -6.91 -13.08
CA TRP A 103 0.83 -6.32 -13.45
C TRP A 103 0.66 -4.85 -13.82
N SER A 104 1.48 -3.98 -13.26
CA SER A 104 1.43 -2.54 -13.48
C SER A 104 2.83 -1.91 -13.36
N THR A 105 3.09 -0.92 -14.20
CA THR A 105 4.30 -0.11 -14.17
C THR A 105 4.23 1.09 -13.23
N ALA A 106 3.05 1.35 -12.66
CA ALA A 106 2.88 2.45 -11.72
C ALA A 106 3.74 2.24 -10.46
N PRO A 107 4.46 3.28 -10.00
CA PRO A 107 5.33 3.17 -8.84
C PRO A 107 4.52 3.01 -7.55
N SER A 108 5.13 2.37 -6.55
CA SER A 108 4.64 2.40 -5.18
C SER A 108 5.05 3.72 -4.53
N LEU A 109 4.07 4.56 -4.21
CA LEU A 109 4.30 5.91 -3.71
C LEU A 109 4.20 5.99 -2.18
N VAL A 110 5.05 6.81 -1.57
CA VAL A 110 4.96 7.24 -0.17
C VAL A 110 4.91 8.76 -0.14
N ILE A 111 3.77 9.32 0.27
CA ILE A 111 3.67 10.77 0.49
C ILE A 111 4.35 11.09 1.81
N THR A 112 5.31 12.00 1.77
CA THR A 112 6.26 12.21 2.85
C THR A 112 6.37 13.69 3.18
N PRO A 113 6.19 14.10 4.45
CA PRO A 113 6.44 15.47 4.85
C PRO A 113 7.95 15.81 4.76
N PRO A 114 8.31 17.08 4.51
CA PRO A 114 9.70 17.50 4.36
C PRO A 114 10.61 17.07 5.53
N GLU A 115 10.08 17.06 6.75
CA GLU A 115 10.80 16.72 7.97
C GLU A 115 11.26 15.25 8.00
N LEU A 116 10.55 14.37 7.33
CA LEU A 116 10.87 12.94 7.27
C LEU A 116 11.70 12.54 6.06
N MET A 117 11.87 13.40 5.05
CA MET A 117 12.68 13.11 3.88
C MET A 117 14.13 12.66 4.19
N PRO A 118 14.82 13.18 5.23
CA PRO A 118 16.16 12.68 5.59
C PRO A 118 16.22 11.25 6.13
N TYR A 119 15.08 10.64 6.44
CA TYR A 119 14.96 9.35 7.11
C TYR A 119 14.33 8.26 6.24
N ILE A 120 14.08 8.55 4.95
CA ILE A 120 13.52 7.58 4.00
C ILE A 120 14.50 6.43 3.74
N ASN A 121 13.94 5.28 3.39
CA ASN A 121 14.72 4.15 2.91
C ASN A 121 14.77 4.14 1.36
N GLU A 122 15.84 4.69 0.80
CA GLU A 122 16.01 4.77 -0.66
C GLU A 122 16.22 3.40 -1.34
N GLU A 123 16.59 2.37 -0.57
CA GLU A 123 16.92 1.04 -1.10
C GLU A 123 15.68 0.18 -1.33
N PHE A 124 14.54 0.52 -0.71
CA PHE A 124 13.35 -0.34 -0.68
C PHE A 124 12.40 -0.17 -1.88
N GLY A 125 12.80 0.54 -2.94
CA GLY A 125 12.05 0.58 -4.19
C GLY A 125 10.78 1.43 -4.19
N TYR A 126 10.53 2.23 -3.14
CA TYR A 126 9.46 3.22 -3.12
C TYR A 126 9.86 4.52 -3.80
N THR A 127 8.86 5.21 -4.35
CA THR A 127 8.99 6.58 -4.80
C THR A 127 8.43 7.50 -3.72
N TYR A 128 9.31 8.24 -3.04
CA TYR A 128 8.92 9.21 -2.02
C TYR A 128 8.56 10.54 -2.67
N VAL A 129 7.37 11.01 -2.39
CA VAL A 129 6.83 12.28 -2.89
C VAL A 129 6.68 13.24 -1.74
N MET A 130 7.47 14.32 -1.76
CA MET A 130 7.41 15.35 -0.72
C MET A 130 6.11 16.16 -0.84
N ASP A 131 5.40 16.31 0.28
CA ASP A 131 4.22 17.17 0.40
C ASP A 131 4.29 17.97 1.71
N GLU A 132 4.23 19.30 1.59
CA GLU A 132 4.24 20.24 2.71
C GLU A 132 2.86 20.41 3.38
N ASN A 133 1.79 19.88 2.76
CA ASN A 133 0.41 20.14 3.14
C ASN A 133 -0.37 18.89 3.53
N ILE A 134 0.30 17.86 4.07
CA ILE A 134 -0.36 16.62 4.51
C ILE A 134 -1.41 16.93 5.57
N SER A 135 -2.65 16.50 5.31
CA SER A 135 -3.79 16.61 6.21
C SER A 135 -4.23 15.25 6.73
N PRO A 136 -4.76 15.15 7.95
CA PRO A 136 -5.42 13.92 8.43
C PRO A 136 -6.59 13.46 7.56
N ASP A 137 -7.16 14.34 6.73
CA ASP A 137 -8.25 14.01 5.80
C ASP A 137 -7.76 13.32 4.51
N ASP A 138 -6.45 13.32 4.25
CA ASP A 138 -5.88 12.74 3.03
C ASP A 138 -5.78 11.21 3.08
N TRP A 139 -5.78 10.63 4.28
CA TRP A 139 -5.54 9.22 4.51
C TRP A 139 -6.47 8.61 5.57
N VAL A 140 -6.54 7.30 5.56
CA VAL A 140 -7.23 6.47 6.58
C VAL A 140 -6.28 5.40 7.09
N LEU A 141 -6.53 4.90 8.30
CA LEU A 141 -5.82 3.74 8.83
C LEU A 141 -6.48 2.44 8.34
N VAL A 142 -5.68 1.56 7.76
CA VAL A 142 -6.05 0.18 7.43
C VAL A 142 -4.96 -0.70 8.03
N ASP A 143 -5.33 -1.60 8.93
CA ASP A 143 -4.38 -2.46 9.66
C ASP A 143 -3.20 -1.66 10.27
N ASP A 144 -3.53 -0.54 10.93
CA ASP A 144 -2.60 0.41 11.54
C ASP A 144 -1.63 1.14 10.57
N ILE A 145 -1.85 1.01 9.25
CA ILE A 145 -1.06 1.65 8.20
C ILE A 145 -1.83 2.84 7.63
N PRO A 146 -1.23 4.04 7.55
CA PRO A 146 -1.84 5.18 6.86
C PRO A 146 -1.84 4.97 5.34
N LEU A 147 -3.04 4.92 4.76
CA LEU A 147 -3.26 4.77 3.32
C LEU A 147 -4.03 5.95 2.76
N GLU A 148 -3.63 6.44 1.60
CA GLU A 148 -4.41 7.43 0.86
C GLU A 148 -5.84 6.96 0.65
N ASN A 149 -6.80 7.88 0.76
CA ASN A 149 -8.20 7.59 0.44
C ASN A 149 -8.34 7.05 -1.00
N ILE A 150 -9.28 6.13 -1.22
CA ILE A 150 -9.39 5.34 -2.46
C ILE A 150 -9.46 6.20 -3.72
N ILE A 151 -10.31 7.23 -3.75
CA ILE A 151 -10.50 8.05 -4.96
C ILE A 151 -9.25 8.87 -5.32
N PRO A 152 -8.57 9.57 -4.38
CA PRO A 152 -7.25 10.18 -4.63
C PRO A 152 -6.19 9.14 -5.03
N ALA A 153 -6.14 7.97 -4.39
CA ALA A 153 -5.21 6.91 -4.71
C ALA A 153 -5.41 6.39 -6.15
N MET A 154 -6.67 6.21 -6.58
CA MET A 154 -7.00 5.92 -7.97
C MET A 154 -6.45 6.99 -8.91
N ARG A 155 -6.67 8.27 -8.61
CA ARG A 155 -6.19 9.35 -9.46
C ARG A 155 -4.68 9.33 -9.62
N LYS A 156 -3.93 9.15 -8.52
CA LYS A 156 -2.48 8.99 -8.58
C LYS A 156 -2.04 7.75 -9.37
N TYR A 157 -2.74 6.64 -9.24
CA TYR A 157 -2.46 5.45 -10.05
C TYR A 157 -2.59 5.76 -11.55
N TYR A 158 -3.69 6.40 -11.95
CA TYR A 158 -3.95 6.72 -13.36
C TYR A 158 -3.03 7.81 -13.93
N GLU A 159 -2.39 8.62 -13.10
CA GLU A 159 -1.33 9.56 -13.53
C GLU A 159 -0.09 8.85 -14.11
N TYR A 160 0.16 7.61 -13.67
CA TYR A 160 1.26 6.77 -14.15
C TYR A 160 0.82 5.66 -15.13
N ALA A 161 -0.48 5.56 -15.40
CA ALA A 161 -1.01 4.53 -16.27
C ALA A 161 -0.51 4.69 -17.72
N ASN A 162 -0.28 3.58 -18.39
CA ASN A 162 0.09 3.51 -19.80
C ASN A 162 -0.72 2.44 -20.53
N MET A 163 -0.45 2.22 -21.82
CA MET A 163 -1.20 1.24 -22.62
C MET A 163 -1.09 -0.21 -22.11
N ASP A 164 0.01 -0.54 -21.43
CA ASP A 164 0.23 -1.89 -20.93
C ASP A 164 -0.54 -2.15 -19.63
N ASP A 165 -0.99 -1.09 -18.94
CA ASP A 165 -1.78 -1.16 -17.70
C ASP A 165 -3.31 -1.24 -17.95
N PHE A 166 -3.76 -1.39 -19.20
CA PHE A 166 -5.19 -1.26 -19.57
C PHE A 166 -6.12 -2.16 -18.75
N GLU A 167 -5.82 -3.45 -18.63
CA GLU A 167 -6.67 -4.40 -17.90
C GLU A 167 -6.76 -4.01 -16.42
N GLY A 168 -5.63 -3.72 -15.76
CA GLY A 168 -5.60 -3.27 -14.38
C GLY A 168 -6.38 -1.97 -14.16
N CYS A 169 -6.29 -1.01 -15.07
CA CYS A 169 -7.06 0.22 -15.02
C CYS A 169 -8.56 -0.05 -15.10
N VAL A 170 -9.00 -0.90 -16.03
CA VAL A 170 -10.42 -1.26 -16.16
C VAL A 170 -10.90 -1.94 -14.88
N ASP A 171 -10.16 -2.91 -14.35
CA ASP A 171 -10.54 -3.66 -13.14
C ASP A 171 -10.67 -2.75 -11.92
N ILE A 172 -9.76 -1.79 -11.73
CA ILE A 172 -9.83 -0.81 -10.64
C ILE A 172 -11.09 0.06 -10.76
N ALA A 173 -11.43 0.56 -11.96
CA ALA A 173 -12.62 1.37 -12.16
C ALA A 173 -13.91 0.58 -11.89
N PHE A 174 -13.99 -0.68 -12.33
CA PHE A 174 -15.11 -1.57 -12.04
C PHE A 174 -15.22 -1.88 -10.56
N GLU A 175 -14.10 -2.16 -9.89
CA GLU A 175 -14.09 -2.43 -8.46
C GLU A 175 -14.60 -1.23 -7.66
N ALA A 176 -14.14 -0.03 -7.98
CA ALA A 176 -14.62 1.20 -7.34
C ALA A 176 -16.13 1.37 -7.53
N TYR A 177 -16.64 1.11 -8.74
CA TYR A 177 -18.07 1.15 -9.01
C TYR A 177 -18.85 0.13 -8.17
N HIS A 178 -18.36 -1.10 -8.07
CA HIS A 178 -18.98 -2.15 -7.24
C HIS A 178 -18.91 -1.86 -5.73
N ARG A 179 -17.93 -1.10 -5.28
CA ARG A 179 -17.85 -0.61 -3.89
C ARG A 179 -18.77 0.58 -3.62
N GLY A 180 -19.49 1.08 -4.63
CA GLY A 180 -20.51 2.12 -4.49
C GLY A 180 -20.01 3.55 -4.67
N TYR A 181 -18.78 3.74 -5.18
CA TYR A 181 -18.34 5.07 -5.59
C TYR A 181 -19.15 5.56 -6.78
N SER A 182 -19.45 6.86 -6.79
CA SER A 182 -20.25 7.45 -7.83
C SER A 182 -19.51 7.52 -9.17
N TRP A 183 -20.29 7.53 -10.26
CA TRP A 183 -19.73 7.70 -11.62
C TRP A 183 -18.86 8.95 -11.76
N ASP A 184 -19.26 10.07 -11.13
CA ASP A 184 -18.49 11.31 -11.19
C ASP A 184 -17.18 11.24 -10.42
N GLU A 185 -17.14 10.58 -9.27
CA GLU A 185 -15.90 10.35 -8.50
C GLU A 185 -14.92 9.46 -9.28
N ILE A 186 -15.41 8.36 -9.84
CA ILE A 186 -14.57 7.45 -10.65
C ILE A 186 -14.07 8.17 -11.90
N ALA A 187 -14.94 8.87 -12.62
CA ALA A 187 -14.56 9.64 -13.81
C ALA A 187 -13.49 10.69 -13.49
N TRP A 188 -13.62 11.39 -12.35
CA TRP A 188 -12.59 12.33 -11.91
C TRP A 188 -11.25 11.64 -11.60
N ALA A 189 -11.30 10.46 -10.98
CA ALA A 189 -10.10 9.71 -10.64
C ALA A 189 -9.33 9.23 -11.89
N ILE A 190 -10.04 8.78 -12.93
CA ILE A 190 -9.43 8.24 -14.16
C ILE A 190 -9.10 9.31 -15.21
N GLU A 191 -9.48 10.56 -14.97
CA GLU A 191 -9.24 11.70 -15.88
C GLU A 191 -7.79 11.80 -16.38
N PRO A 192 -6.73 11.59 -15.56
CA PRO A 192 -5.34 11.67 -16.02
C PRO A 192 -5.01 10.72 -17.17
N ALA A 193 -5.70 9.59 -17.24
CA ALA A 193 -5.48 8.58 -18.28
C ALA A 193 -6.31 8.81 -19.54
N ALA A 194 -7.20 9.80 -19.56
CA ALA A 194 -7.96 10.13 -20.77
C ALA A 194 -7.03 10.46 -21.95
N GLY A 195 -7.36 9.96 -23.14
CA GLY A 195 -6.54 10.14 -24.34
C GLY A 195 -5.41 9.13 -24.52
N ILE A 196 -5.09 8.29 -23.52
CA ILE A 196 -4.10 7.21 -23.66
C ILE A 196 -4.67 6.08 -24.52
N TRP A 197 -5.88 5.61 -24.21
CA TRP A 197 -6.54 4.52 -24.92
C TRP A 197 -7.50 5.01 -26.00
N TYR A 198 -7.96 4.09 -26.84
CA TYR A 198 -8.96 4.34 -27.87
C TYR A 198 -9.96 3.19 -27.91
N SER A 199 -11.20 3.51 -28.32
CA SER A 199 -12.22 2.50 -28.53
C SER A 199 -11.85 1.60 -29.71
N SER A 200 -11.79 0.29 -29.47
CA SER A 200 -11.58 -0.70 -30.53
C SER A 200 -12.79 -0.78 -31.49
N LYS A 201 -13.99 -0.42 -31.01
CA LYS A 201 -15.22 -0.43 -31.77
C LYS A 201 -15.38 0.79 -32.69
N THR A 202 -15.04 1.97 -32.16
CA THR A 202 -15.30 3.25 -32.84
C THR A 202 -14.04 3.94 -33.36
N GLY A 203 -12.85 3.55 -32.88
CA GLY A 203 -11.58 4.20 -33.17
C GLY A 203 -11.44 5.60 -32.51
N LYS A 204 -12.39 6.00 -31.67
CA LYS A 204 -12.34 7.29 -30.97
C LYS A 204 -11.51 7.19 -29.70
N ARG A 205 -10.82 8.29 -29.38
CA ARG A 205 -10.12 8.45 -28.11
C ARG A 205 -10.98 9.23 -27.14
N PRO A 206 -11.14 8.75 -25.88
CA PRO A 206 -11.79 9.53 -24.86
C PRO A 206 -10.96 10.78 -24.55
N THR A 207 -11.63 11.93 -24.34
CA THR A 207 -10.99 13.22 -24.11
C THR A 207 -11.08 13.65 -22.64
N ASN A 208 -11.85 12.92 -21.84
CA ASN A 208 -12.06 13.14 -20.42
C ASN A 208 -12.40 11.83 -19.70
N GLY A 209 -12.42 11.87 -18.37
CA GLY A 209 -12.66 10.67 -17.56
C GLY A 209 -14.04 10.05 -17.75
N LYS A 210 -15.08 10.85 -18.05
CA LYS A 210 -16.43 10.30 -18.30
C LYS A 210 -16.46 9.46 -19.58
N GLU A 211 -15.90 9.98 -20.66
CA GLU A 211 -15.78 9.23 -21.93
C GLU A 211 -14.89 8.00 -21.77
N LEU A 212 -13.81 8.09 -20.95
CA LEU A 212 -12.95 6.94 -20.67
C LEU A 212 -13.71 5.88 -19.85
N LEU A 213 -14.49 6.28 -18.85
CA LEU A 213 -15.29 5.36 -18.06
C LEU A 213 -16.37 4.68 -18.90
N GLU A 214 -17.05 5.43 -19.79
CA GLU A 214 -17.99 4.88 -20.76
C GLU A 214 -17.30 3.82 -21.64
N LEU A 215 -16.09 4.12 -22.16
CA LEU A 215 -15.30 3.18 -22.95
C LEU A 215 -15.01 1.89 -22.17
N PHE A 216 -14.59 1.98 -20.91
CA PHE A 216 -14.33 0.81 -20.09
C PHE A 216 -15.57 -0.08 -19.96
N PHE A 217 -16.74 0.52 -19.66
CA PHE A 217 -17.99 -0.23 -19.49
C PHE A 217 -18.61 -0.73 -20.81
N GLU A 218 -18.30 -0.11 -21.96
CA GLU A 218 -18.79 -0.55 -23.27
C GLU A 218 -17.96 -1.69 -23.88
N GLU A 219 -16.68 -1.70 -23.68
CA GLU A 219 -15.75 -2.58 -24.40
C GLU A 219 -15.24 -3.75 -23.55
N TYR A 220 -15.28 -3.61 -22.23
CA TYR A 220 -14.79 -4.62 -21.31
C TYR A 220 -15.94 -5.24 -20.50
N THR A 221 -15.94 -6.55 -20.43
CA THR A 221 -16.79 -7.30 -19.50
C THR A 221 -15.85 -7.92 -18.47
N PRO A 222 -15.89 -7.49 -17.20
CA PRO A 222 -15.03 -8.06 -16.18
C PRO A 222 -15.23 -9.58 -16.11
N ALA A 223 -14.12 -10.30 -15.94
CA ALA A 223 -14.18 -11.72 -15.68
C ALA A 223 -15.05 -11.97 -14.43
N PRO A 224 -15.95 -12.96 -14.43
CA PRO A 224 -16.73 -13.27 -13.26
C PRO A 224 -15.75 -13.59 -12.11
N ARG A 225 -15.85 -12.86 -10.98
CA ARG A 225 -15.05 -13.15 -9.79
C ARG A 225 -15.27 -14.61 -9.42
N GLN A 226 -14.19 -15.37 -9.33
CA GLN A 226 -14.22 -16.58 -8.53
C GLN A 226 -14.39 -16.12 -7.07
N ILE A 227 -15.65 -16.09 -6.62
CA ILE A 227 -15.93 -16.02 -5.19
C ILE A 227 -15.39 -17.35 -4.64
N ASP A 228 -14.24 -17.30 -4.00
CA ASP A 228 -13.74 -18.43 -3.21
C ASP A 228 -14.78 -18.66 -2.11
N ASN A 229 -15.76 -19.51 -2.43
CA ASN A 229 -16.62 -20.12 -1.45
C ASN A 229 -15.77 -21.08 -0.63
N LYS A 230 -14.98 -20.55 0.32
CA LYS A 230 -14.52 -21.37 1.43
C LYS A 230 -15.79 -21.76 2.22
N PRO A 231 -16.11 -23.04 2.35
CA PRO A 231 -17.16 -23.44 3.24
C PRO A 231 -16.77 -23.00 4.64
N GLU A 232 -17.68 -22.29 5.31
CA GLU A 232 -17.60 -22.08 6.76
C GLU A 232 -17.64 -23.48 7.40
N GLU A 233 -16.49 -23.91 7.96
CA GLU A 233 -16.41 -25.04 8.88
C GLU A 233 -16.30 -24.53 10.33
#